data_1b7ba02b9cf22ea167bf19c60f4c7586
#
_entry.id   1b7ba02b9cf22ea167bf19c60f4c7586
#
_cell.length_a   1.000
_cell.length_b   1.000
_cell.length_c   1.000
_cell.angle_alpha   90.00
_cell.angle_beta   90.00
_cell.angle_gamma   90.00
#
_symmetry.space_group_name_H-M   'P 1'
#
loop_
_entity.id
_entity.type
_entity.pdbx_description
1 polymer ?
#
loop_
_entity_poly.entity_id
_entity_poly.type
_entity_poly.pdbx_seq_one_letter_code
_entity_poly.pdbx_strand_id
1 'polypeptide(L)'
;MDREKRRELMESYKSRHPEMGVVAIRCTATGDVFVGASKDTKADINSNRFKLTSGSHRNRELAQLWSRYGQDAFEFYVESVLEYDDPAEDHGEELEALVVQALAKYNAKRIWR
;
A
#
# COMPACT_ATOMS: atom_id res chain seq x y z
N MET A 1 24.32 7.14 25.41
CA MET A 1 23.10 7.72 24.88
C MET A 1 21.90 7.18 25.65
N ASP A 2 21.05 8.03 26.17
CA ASP A 2 19.89 7.59 26.92
C ASP A 2 18.79 7.03 25.98
N ARG A 3 17.75 6.43 26.56
CA ARG A 3 16.66 5.82 25.81
C ARG A 3 15.88 6.82 24.96
N GLU A 4 15.71 8.02 25.44
CA GLU A 4 14.94 9.07 24.77
C GLU A 4 15.63 9.53 23.49
N LYS A 5 16.93 9.78 23.55
CA LYS A 5 17.71 10.15 22.37
C LYS A 5 17.72 9.04 21.33
N ARG A 6 17.80 7.80 21.78
CA ARG A 6 17.77 6.63 20.92
C ARG A 6 16.44 6.52 20.19
N ARG A 7 15.35 6.75 20.93
CA ARG A 7 13.99 6.76 20.37
C ARG A 7 13.80 7.86 19.34
N GLU A 8 14.25 9.08 19.65
CA GLU A 8 14.18 10.22 18.73
C GLU A 8 14.96 9.95 17.44
N LEU A 9 16.14 9.36 17.53
CA LEU A 9 16.93 9.00 16.36
C LEU A 9 16.25 7.94 15.51
N MET A 10 15.62 6.96 16.13
CA MET A 10 14.88 5.92 15.41
C MET A 10 13.64 6.47 14.73
N GLU A 11 12.91 7.36 15.37
CA GLU A 11 11.74 8.02 14.78
C GLU A 11 12.16 8.91 13.61
N SER A 12 13.25 9.68 13.77
CA SER A 12 13.80 10.51 12.70
C SER A 12 14.26 9.65 11.52
N TYR A 13 14.89 8.51 11.80
CA TYR A 13 15.31 7.58 10.76
C TYR A 13 14.10 7.00 10.01
N LYS A 14 13.07 6.59 10.71
CA LYS A 14 11.83 6.08 10.10
C LYS A 14 11.14 7.12 9.23
N SER A 15 11.16 8.39 9.64
CA SER A 15 10.57 9.46 8.85
C SER A 15 11.36 9.75 7.56
N ARG A 16 12.68 9.52 7.56
CA ARG A 16 13.54 9.64 6.39
C ARG A 16 13.45 8.45 5.45
N HIS A 17 13.07 7.30 5.97
CA HIS A 17 13.02 6.03 5.25
C HIS A 17 11.59 5.49 5.32
N PRO A 18 10.72 5.99 4.42
CA PRO A 18 9.33 5.51 4.42
C PRO A 18 9.28 4.02 4.14
N GLU A 19 8.29 3.36 4.68
CA GLU A 19 8.09 1.93 4.47
C GLU A 19 7.75 1.67 3.01
N MET A 20 8.50 0.78 2.39
CA MET A 20 8.23 0.28 1.05
C MET A 20 7.61 -1.12 1.12
N GLY A 21 6.73 -1.42 0.21
CA GLY A 21 6.12 -2.74 0.18
C GLY A 21 4.96 -2.82 -0.80
N VAL A 22 4.07 -3.75 -0.52
CA VAL A 22 2.85 -3.94 -1.29
C VAL A 22 1.66 -3.53 -0.43
N VAL A 23 0.89 -2.59 -0.92
CA VAL A 23 -0.36 -2.19 -0.28
C VAL A 23 -1.51 -2.97 -0.90
N ALA A 24 -2.52 -3.26 -0.10
CA ALA A 24 -3.68 -4.02 -0.54
C ALA A 24 -4.97 -3.31 -0.16
N ILE A 25 -5.95 -3.45 -1.04
CA ILE A 25 -7.32 -3.00 -0.82
C ILE A 25 -8.23 -4.19 -1.07
N ARG A 26 -8.97 -4.60 -0.05
CA ARG A 26 -9.87 -5.76 -0.15
C ARG A 26 -11.32 -5.31 -0.02
N CYS A 27 -12.14 -5.78 -0.94
CA CYS A 27 -13.59 -5.62 -0.84
C CYS A 27 -14.15 -6.84 -0.10
N THR A 28 -14.63 -6.65 1.11
CA THR A 28 -15.14 -7.76 1.93
C THR A 28 -16.47 -8.31 1.39
N ALA A 29 -17.24 -7.49 0.67
CA ALA A 29 -18.51 -7.91 0.09
C ALA A 29 -18.34 -8.91 -1.06
N THR A 30 -17.27 -8.81 -1.84
CA THR A 30 -17.01 -9.67 -3.00
C THR A 30 -15.81 -10.59 -2.84
N GLY A 31 -14.92 -10.28 -1.91
CA GLY A 31 -13.65 -10.98 -1.76
C GLY A 31 -12.56 -10.51 -2.74
N ASP A 32 -12.84 -9.55 -3.59
CA ASP A 32 -11.84 -9.00 -4.51
C ASP A 32 -10.70 -8.32 -3.74
N VAL A 33 -9.47 -8.59 -4.17
CA VAL A 33 -8.27 -8.00 -3.60
C VAL A 33 -7.50 -7.27 -4.69
N PHE A 34 -7.10 -6.04 -4.40
CA PHE A 34 -6.29 -5.20 -5.28
C PHE A 34 -4.97 -4.90 -4.60
N VAL A 35 -3.86 -5.05 -5.31
CA VAL A 35 -2.53 -4.84 -4.75
C VAL A 35 -1.71 -3.89 -5.62
N GLY A 36 -0.77 -3.20 -5.02
CA GLY A 36 0.12 -2.30 -5.74
C GLY A 36 1.43 -2.09 -5.00
N ALA A 37 2.49 -1.89 -5.76
CA ALA A 37 3.79 -1.55 -5.21
C ALA A 37 3.78 -0.13 -4.66
N SER A 38 4.43 0.08 -3.53
CA SER A 38 4.45 1.39 -2.87
C SER A 38 5.84 1.70 -2.34
N LYS A 39 6.30 2.91 -2.61
CA LYS A 39 7.53 3.46 -2.02
C LYS A 39 7.27 4.14 -0.68
N ASP A 40 6.00 4.35 -0.35
CA ASP A 40 5.54 4.88 0.93
C ASP A 40 4.15 4.33 1.18
N THR A 41 4.08 3.22 1.89
CA THR A 41 2.83 2.47 2.08
C THR A 41 1.75 3.30 2.76
N LYS A 42 2.11 4.07 3.77
CA LYS A 42 1.17 4.91 4.50
C LYS A 42 0.58 6.01 3.62
N ALA A 43 1.43 6.70 2.86
CA ALA A 43 1.00 7.76 1.96
C ALA A 43 0.10 7.22 0.85
N ASP A 44 0.46 6.06 0.27
CA ASP A 44 -0.31 5.45 -0.80
C ASP A 44 -1.67 4.94 -0.32
N ILE A 45 -1.74 4.36 0.87
CA ILE A 45 -3.02 3.94 1.46
C ILE A 45 -3.92 5.16 1.65
N ASN A 46 -3.40 6.24 2.23
CA ASN A 46 -4.17 7.47 2.45
C ASN A 46 -4.63 8.09 1.14
N SER A 47 -3.75 8.12 0.14
CA SER A 47 -4.05 8.67 -1.19
C SER A 47 -5.14 7.88 -1.90
N ASN A 48 -5.08 6.55 -1.87
CA ASN A 48 -6.10 5.69 -2.48
C ASN A 48 -7.44 5.87 -1.81
N ARG A 49 -7.46 5.91 -0.49
CA ARG A 49 -8.70 6.14 0.27
C ARG A 49 -9.31 7.49 -0.08
N PHE A 50 -8.51 8.53 -0.16
CA PHE A 50 -8.96 9.86 -0.54
C PHE A 50 -9.54 9.87 -1.95
N LYS A 51 -8.85 9.26 -2.90
CA LYS A 51 -9.30 9.22 -4.30
C LYS A 51 -10.60 8.44 -4.46
N LEU A 52 -10.77 7.35 -3.73
CA LEU A 52 -12.03 6.60 -3.74
C LEU A 52 -13.16 7.42 -3.14
N THR A 53 -12.91 8.08 -2.02
CA THR A 53 -13.91 8.92 -1.34
C THR A 53 -14.33 10.10 -2.20
N SER A 54 -13.38 10.73 -2.90
CA SER A 54 -13.65 11.91 -3.75
C SER A 54 -14.12 11.55 -5.16
N GLY A 55 -14.14 10.27 -5.52
CA GLY A 55 -14.55 9.82 -6.85
C GLY A 55 -13.51 10.06 -7.94
N SER A 56 -12.26 10.32 -7.57
CA SER A 56 -11.18 10.62 -8.53
C SER A 56 -10.25 9.45 -8.79
N HIS A 57 -10.54 8.26 -8.27
CA HIS A 57 -9.67 7.10 -8.44
C HIS A 57 -9.67 6.62 -9.89
N ARG A 58 -8.47 6.36 -10.44
CA ARG A 58 -8.30 5.96 -11.84
C ARG A 58 -8.65 4.49 -12.13
N ASN A 59 -8.62 3.65 -11.11
CA ASN A 59 -9.03 2.25 -11.26
C ASN A 59 -10.56 2.18 -11.25
N ARG A 60 -11.15 2.01 -12.42
CA ARG A 60 -12.61 2.03 -12.58
C ARG A 60 -13.30 0.88 -11.86
N GLU A 61 -12.72 -0.31 -11.90
CA GLU A 61 -13.29 -1.48 -11.23
C GLU A 61 -13.36 -1.27 -9.71
N LEU A 62 -12.25 -0.79 -9.14
CA LEU A 62 -12.18 -0.48 -7.71
C LEU A 62 -13.16 0.64 -7.34
N ALA A 63 -13.23 1.69 -8.16
CA ALA A 63 -14.16 2.80 -7.96
C ALA A 63 -15.61 2.35 -8.02
N GLN A 64 -15.96 1.45 -8.94
CA GLN A 64 -17.30 0.88 -9.05
C GLN A 64 -17.68 0.06 -7.83
N LEU A 65 -16.77 -0.76 -7.35
CA LEU A 65 -16.99 -1.56 -6.12
C LEU A 65 -17.20 -0.64 -4.92
N TRP A 66 -16.39 0.41 -4.82
CA TRP A 66 -16.52 1.41 -3.75
C TRP A 66 -17.89 2.10 -3.79
N SER A 67 -18.32 2.52 -4.97
CA SER A 67 -19.63 3.16 -5.16
C SER A 67 -20.78 2.20 -4.81
N ARG A 68 -20.62 0.93 -5.14
CA ARG A 68 -21.68 -0.07 -4.94
C ARG A 68 -21.82 -0.54 -3.49
N TYR A 69 -20.70 -0.79 -2.84
CA TYR A 69 -20.69 -1.43 -1.51
C TYR A 69 -20.38 -0.48 -0.37
N GLY A 70 -19.84 0.69 -0.65
CA GLY A 70 -19.50 1.70 0.35
C GLY A 70 -18.19 1.45 1.07
N GLN A 71 -17.71 2.47 1.76
CA GLN A 71 -16.40 2.43 2.42
C GLN A 71 -16.26 1.34 3.49
N ASP A 72 -17.35 1.00 4.17
CA ASP A 72 -17.33 0.01 5.24
C ASP A 72 -17.06 -1.41 4.75
N ALA A 73 -17.22 -1.65 3.44
CA ALA A 73 -16.92 -2.93 2.81
C ALA A 73 -15.46 -3.08 2.38
N PHE A 74 -14.59 -2.13 2.71
CA PHE A 74 -13.21 -2.13 2.26
C PHE A 74 -12.21 -2.12 3.41
N GLU A 75 -11.17 -2.94 3.25
CA GLU A 75 -10.03 -2.98 4.15
C GLU A 75 -8.79 -2.51 3.41
N PHE A 76 -8.02 -1.63 4.04
CA PHE A 76 -6.74 -1.13 3.53
C PHE A 76 -5.62 -1.65 4.43
N TYR A 77 -4.65 -2.32 3.84
CA TYR A 77 -3.57 -2.88 4.65
C TYR A 77 -2.28 -3.02 3.85
N VAL A 78 -1.18 -3.29 4.57
CA VAL A 78 0.11 -3.59 3.96
C VAL A 78 0.24 -5.10 3.88
N GLU A 79 0.30 -5.63 2.66
CA GLU A 79 0.42 -7.07 2.41
C GLU A 79 1.82 -7.59 2.70
N SER A 80 2.83 -6.84 2.29
CA SER A 80 4.22 -7.21 2.51
C SER A 80 5.09 -5.97 2.57
N VAL A 81 6.19 -6.06 3.29
CA VAL A 81 7.15 -4.98 3.47
C VAL A 81 8.46 -5.37 2.81
N LEU A 82 9.03 -4.44 2.04
CA LEU A 82 10.37 -4.58 1.49
C LEU A 82 11.35 -3.92 2.44
N GLU A 83 12.30 -4.69 2.96
CA GLU A 83 13.40 -4.14 3.72
C GLU A 83 14.46 -3.60 2.77
N TYR A 84 14.95 -2.41 3.05
CA TYR A 84 15.95 -1.76 2.21
C TYR A 84 16.84 -0.86 3.05
N ASP A 85 18.05 -0.60 2.56
CA ASP A 85 19.02 0.23 3.27
C ASP A 85 19.01 1.67 2.74
N ASP A 86 18.96 1.86 1.43
CA ASP A 86 19.06 3.16 0.79
C ASP A 86 17.80 3.50 0.00
N PRO A 87 17.03 4.53 0.44
CA PRO A 87 15.81 4.93 -0.28
C PRO A 87 16.09 5.55 -1.65
N ALA A 88 17.33 5.97 -1.92
CA ALA A 88 17.70 6.53 -3.21
C ALA A 88 17.96 5.46 -4.28
N GLU A 89 18.16 4.21 -3.90
CA GLU A 89 18.31 3.12 -4.86
C GLU A 89 16.98 2.76 -5.49
N ASP A 90 17.03 2.23 -6.71
CA ASP A 90 15.84 1.75 -7.41
C ASP A 90 15.44 0.37 -6.88
N HIS A 91 14.31 0.30 -6.22
CA HIS A 91 13.75 -0.94 -5.69
C HIS A 91 12.57 -1.46 -6.53
N GLY A 92 12.41 -0.96 -7.74
CA GLY A 92 11.28 -1.28 -8.61
C GLY A 92 11.14 -2.77 -8.91
N GLU A 93 12.23 -3.46 -9.21
CA GLU A 93 12.21 -4.91 -9.50
C GLU A 93 11.82 -5.72 -8.27
N GLU A 94 12.36 -5.36 -7.11
CA GLU A 94 12.07 -6.03 -5.86
C GLU A 94 10.61 -5.86 -5.47
N LEU A 95 10.09 -4.64 -5.61
CA LEU A 95 8.68 -4.34 -5.34
C LEU A 95 7.77 -5.08 -6.32
N GLU A 96 8.11 -5.11 -7.60
CA GLU A 96 7.32 -5.83 -8.61
C GLU A 96 7.27 -7.33 -8.32
N ALA A 97 8.38 -7.92 -7.86
CA ALA A 97 8.41 -9.32 -7.47
C ALA A 97 7.42 -9.61 -6.33
N LEU A 98 7.35 -8.72 -5.35
CA LEU A 98 6.39 -8.83 -4.25
C LEU A 98 4.94 -8.70 -4.73
N VAL A 99 4.69 -7.80 -5.67
CA VAL A 99 3.36 -7.64 -6.28
C VAL A 99 2.94 -8.91 -7.01
N VAL A 100 3.83 -9.48 -7.82
CA VAL A 100 3.56 -10.72 -8.56
C VAL A 100 3.21 -11.86 -7.60
N GLN A 101 3.93 -11.98 -6.49
CA GLN A 101 3.64 -12.98 -5.47
C GLN A 101 2.24 -12.78 -4.87
N ALA A 102 1.89 -11.53 -4.55
CA ALA A 102 0.58 -11.21 -3.98
C ALA A 102 -0.55 -11.47 -4.98
N LEU A 103 -0.35 -11.12 -6.26
CA LEU A 103 -1.32 -11.39 -7.33
C LEU A 103 -1.64 -12.88 -7.42
N ALA A 104 -0.61 -13.72 -7.38
CA ALA A 104 -0.79 -15.17 -7.45
C ALA A 104 -1.44 -15.73 -6.18
N LYS A 105 -0.98 -15.29 -5.01
CA LYS A 105 -1.43 -15.79 -3.71
C LYS A 105 -2.92 -15.56 -3.46
N TYR A 106 -3.42 -14.38 -3.84
CA TYR A 106 -4.79 -13.97 -3.55
C TYR A 106 -5.69 -13.95 -4.77
N ASN A 107 -5.19 -14.37 -5.92
CA ASN A 107 -5.88 -14.15 -7.19
C ASN A 107 -6.27 -12.67 -7.33
N ALA A 108 -5.34 -11.80 -6.97
CA ALA A 108 -5.59 -10.37 -6.85
C ALA A 108 -5.44 -9.66 -8.19
N LYS A 109 -5.89 -8.40 -8.23
CA LYS A 109 -5.75 -7.50 -9.36
C LYS A 109 -4.84 -6.34 -8.97
N ARG A 110 -4.32 -5.63 -9.95
CA ARG A 110 -3.46 -4.47 -9.69
C ARG A 110 -4.31 -3.24 -9.38
N ILE A 111 -3.91 -2.47 -8.37
CA ILE A 111 -4.54 -1.16 -8.08
C ILE A 111 -4.15 -0.18 -9.19
N TRP A 112 -2.87 -0.18 -9.56
CA TRP A 112 -2.30 0.63 -10.63
C TRP A 112 -1.28 -0.19 -11.41
N ARG A 113 -0.93 0.33 -12.56
CA ARG A 113 0.06 -0.33 -13.43
C ARG A 113 1.48 0.08 -13.11
#